data_dcaad054a87167a59337b684492ab6e8
#
_entry.id   dcaad054a87167a59337b684492ab6e8
#
_cell.length_a   1.000
_cell.length_b   1.000
_cell.length_c   1.000
_cell.angle_alpha   90.00
_cell.angle_beta   90.00
_cell.angle_gamma   90.00
#
_symmetry.space_group_name_H-M   'P 1'
#
loop_
_entity.id
_entity.type
_entity.pdbx_description
1 polymer ?
#
loop_
_entity_poly.entity_id
_entity_poly.type
_entity_poly.pdbx_seq_one_letter_code
_entity_poly.pdbx_strand_id
1 'polypeptide(L)'
;MADNKAINLGFSRIVTEEFAITEESYDPAKQAQMKLSLNFGFLDEQSAVVVRIKCLLYQDDRLLLVVTVACLFAIQVGDWHSRFDKTTRTFWLHRNAALHLASLAAATARGILHAKTENLPINAAVLPAVDINEIVREDVVLAP
;
A
#
# COMPACT_ATOMS: atom_id res chain seq x y z
N MET A 1 5.23 22.10 12.90
CA MET A 1 5.95 20.84 13.07
C MET A 1 4.99 19.73 13.46
N ALA A 2 5.13 18.57 12.86
CA ALA A 2 4.24 17.45 13.15
C ALA A 2 4.41 16.95 14.58
N ASP A 3 3.31 16.64 15.22
CA ASP A 3 3.32 16.02 16.53
C ASP A 3 3.82 14.57 16.39
N ASN A 4 4.80 14.20 17.20
CA ASN A 4 5.41 12.86 17.17
C ASN A 4 4.64 11.84 18.01
N LYS A 5 3.45 12.17 18.48
CA LYS A 5 2.61 11.22 19.21
C LYS A 5 2.06 10.15 18.27
N ALA A 6 1.83 8.97 18.81
CA ALA A 6 1.15 7.90 18.09
C ALA A 6 -0.25 8.37 17.66
N ILE A 7 -0.62 8.03 16.43
CA ILE A 7 -1.94 8.30 15.90
C ILE A 7 -2.85 7.13 16.28
N ASN A 8 -4.03 7.44 16.80
CA ASN A 8 -5.04 6.45 17.07
C ASN A 8 -5.79 6.14 15.76
N LEU A 9 -5.54 4.98 15.20
CA LEU A 9 -6.07 4.56 13.90
C LEU A 9 -6.50 3.10 13.91
N GLY A 10 -7.30 2.74 12.92
CA GLY A 10 -7.68 1.36 12.67
C GLY A 10 -8.05 1.15 11.22
N PHE A 11 -8.00 -0.10 10.76
CA PHE A 11 -8.50 -0.43 9.44
C PHE A 11 -9.98 -0.07 9.34
N SER A 12 -10.32 0.68 8.30
CA SER A 12 -11.70 1.01 7.98
C SER A 12 -12.22 0.17 6.83
N ARG A 13 -11.39 0.01 5.79
CA ARG A 13 -11.80 -0.69 4.58
C ARG A 13 -10.59 -1.14 3.78
N ILE A 14 -10.73 -2.27 3.10
CA ILE A 14 -9.74 -2.80 2.17
C ILE A 14 -10.44 -3.03 0.84
N VAL A 15 -9.88 -2.49 -0.24
CA VAL A 15 -10.46 -2.60 -1.58
C VAL A 15 -9.40 -3.09 -2.54
N THR A 16 -9.68 -4.19 -3.25
CA THR A 16 -8.87 -4.59 -4.39
C THR A 16 -9.40 -3.82 -5.60
N GLU A 17 -8.67 -2.78 -6.00
CA GLU A 17 -9.10 -1.90 -7.08
C GLU A 17 -8.82 -2.47 -8.46
N GLU A 18 -7.78 -3.30 -8.56
CA GLU A 18 -7.36 -3.85 -9.83
C GLU A 18 -6.73 -5.23 -9.60
N PHE A 19 -7.09 -6.20 -10.43
CA PHE A 19 -6.40 -7.48 -10.49
C PHE A 19 -6.49 -8.03 -11.89
N ALA A 20 -5.33 -8.34 -12.48
CA ALA A 20 -5.25 -9.02 -13.77
C ALA A 20 -4.07 -9.96 -13.77
N ILE A 21 -4.23 -11.12 -14.38
CA ILE A 21 -3.19 -12.14 -14.42
C ILE A 21 -3.17 -12.80 -15.80
N THR A 22 -1.95 -12.98 -16.34
CA THR A 22 -1.72 -13.73 -17.58
C THR A 22 -0.85 -14.95 -17.22
N GLU A 23 -1.47 -15.91 -16.57
CA GLU A 23 -0.79 -17.06 -15.99
C GLU A 23 -0.12 -17.94 -17.05
N GLU A 24 -0.72 -18.08 -18.22
CA GLU A 24 -0.24 -18.92 -19.31
C GLU A 24 1.17 -18.53 -19.79
N SER A 25 1.53 -17.27 -19.61
CA SER A 25 2.82 -16.75 -20.01
C SER A 25 3.91 -16.95 -18.95
N TYR A 26 3.55 -17.44 -17.77
CA TYR A 26 4.51 -17.62 -16.68
C TYR A 26 5.36 -18.87 -16.90
N ASP A 27 6.68 -18.69 -16.84
CA ASP A 27 7.65 -19.78 -16.93
C ASP A 27 8.33 -20.00 -15.57
N PRO A 28 8.04 -21.10 -14.87
CA PRO A 28 8.64 -21.36 -13.55
C PRO A 28 10.17 -21.49 -13.58
N ALA A 29 10.76 -21.78 -14.73
CA ALA A 29 12.21 -21.94 -14.87
C ALA A 29 12.93 -20.60 -14.97
N LYS A 30 12.23 -19.50 -15.20
CA LYS A 30 12.80 -18.18 -15.35
C LYS A 30 12.55 -17.33 -14.10
N GLN A 31 13.46 -16.39 -13.88
CA GLN A 31 13.34 -15.42 -12.78
C GLN A 31 12.24 -14.40 -13.09
N ALA A 32 11.44 -14.08 -12.09
CA ALA A 32 10.43 -13.05 -12.19
C ALA A 32 10.84 -11.84 -11.34
N GLN A 33 10.39 -10.66 -11.75
CA GLN A 33 10.68 -9.41 -11.06
C GLN A 33 9.39 -8.75 -10.59
N MET A 34 9.32 -8.44 -9.31
CA MET A 34 8.20 -7.72 -8.71
C MET A 34 8.56 -6.25 -8.56
N LYS A 35 7.71 -5.37 -9.09
CA LYS A 35 7.80 -3.94 -8.86
C LYS A 35 6.65 -3.54 -7.95
N LEU A 36 6.98 -2.80 -6.90
CA LEU A 36 6.01 -2.35 -5.93
C LEU A 36 6.02 -0.83 -5.87
N SER A 37 4.87 -0.21 -5.96
CA SER A 37 4.71 1.22 -5.75
C SER A 37 3.70 1.50 -4.65
N LEU A 38 3.94 2.58 -3.93
CA LEU A 38 3.17 2.99 -2.78
C LEU A 38 2.70 4.42 -2.98
N ASN A 39 1.43 4.69 -2.71
CA ASN A 39 0.86 6.01 -2.78
C ASN A 39 0.02 6.29 -1.54
N PHE A 40 0.23 7.45 -0.93
CA PHE A 40 -0.56 7.90 0.21
C PHE A 40 -1.55 8.98 -0.24
N GLY A 41 -2.77 8.89 0.25
CA GLY A 41 -3.79 9.89 0.04
C GLY A 41 -4.66 10.02 1.28
N PHE A 42 -5.70 10.84 1.20
CA PHE A 42 -6.64 10.97 2.31
C PHE A 42 -8.05 11.26 1.80
N LEU A 43 -9.01 10.95 2.66
CA LEU A 43 -10.41 11.29 2.48
C LEU A 43 -10.81 12.16 3.66
N ASP A 44 -10.88 13.47 3.46
CA ASP A 44 -11.14 14.44 4.51
C ASP A 44 -12.49 14.19 5.19
N GLU A 45 -13.53 13.95 4.39
CA GLU A 45 -14.88 13.73 4.90
C GLU A 45 -14.98 12.54 5.85
N GLN A 46 -14.11 11.55 5.69
CA GLN A 46 -14.08 10.35 6.50
C GLN A 46 -12.98 10.36 7.56
N SER A 47 -12.16 11.40 7.61
CA SER A 47 -10.96 11.47 8.45
C SER A 47 -10.11 10.21 8.28
N ALA A 48 -9.88 9.82 7.03
CA ALA A 48 -9.20 8.58 6.71
C ALA A 48 -7.96 8.82 5.84
N VAL A 49 -6.90 8.05 6.12
CA VAL A 49 -5.72 7.96 5.25
C VAL A 49 -5.89 6.76 4.35
N VAL A 50 -5.56 6.93 3.08
CA VAL A 50 -5.59 5.86 2.08
C VAL A 50 -4.17 5.50 1.72
N VAL A 51 -3.80 4.23 1.89
CA VAL A 51 -2.52 3.71 1.40
C VAL A 51 -2.82 2.76 0.25
N ARG A 52 -2.33 3.13 -0.93
CA ARG A 52 -2.55 2.34 -2.14
C ARG A 52 -1.25 1.68 -2.53
N ILE A 53 -1.29 0.35 -2.66
CA ILE A 53 -0.15 -0.45 -3.09
C ILE A 53 -0.45 -1.06 -4.44
N LYS A 54 0.47 -0.87 -5.38
CA LYS A 54 0.41 -1.50 -6.69
C LYS A 54 1.60 -2.44 -6.85
N CYS A 55 1.30 -3.69 -7.16
CA CYS A 55 2.29 -4.73 -7.41
C CYS A 55 2.21 -5.16 -8.87
N LEU A 56 3.37 -5.15 -9.54
CA LEU A 56 3.51 -5.56 -10.93
C LEU A 56 4.54 -6.69 -11.00
N LEU A 57 4.16 -7.80 -11.60
CA LEU A 57 5.08 -8.94 -11.78
C LEU A 57 5.42 -9.09 -13.25
N TYR A 58 6.73 -9.11 -13.54
CA TYR A 58 7.26 -9.21 -14.89
C TYR A 58 8.15 -10.43 -15.07
N GLN A 59 8.14 -10.99 -16.28
CA GLN A 59 9.14 -11.91 -16.78
C GLN A 59 9.50 -11.49 -18.22
N ASP A 60 10.79 -11.38 -18.51
CA ASP A 60 11.25 -11.00 -19.87
C ASP A 60 10.55 -9.75 -20.40
N ASP A 61 10.43 -8.73 -19.55
CA ASP A 61 9.74 -7.45 -19.86
C ASP A 61 8.26 -7.58 -20.16
N ARG A 62 7.66 -8.75 -19.93
CA ARG A 62 6.22 -8.95 -20.07
C ARG A 62 5.53 -8.86 -18.71
N LEU A 63 4.46 -8.10 -18.65
CA LEU A 63 3.64 -7.98 -17.44
C LEU A 63 2.76 -9.22 -17.31
N LEU A 64 2.96 -9.98 -16.23
CA LEU A 64 2.21 -11.21 -15.98
C LEU A 64 1.08 -11.01 -14.99
N LEU A 65 1.25 -10.07 -14.06
CA LEU A 65 0.26 -9.86 -13.01
C LEU A 65 0.31 -8.41 -12.56
N VAL A 66 -0.88 -7.86 -12.32
CA VAL A 66 -1.04 -6.57 -11.65
C VAL A 66 -2.08 -6.70 -10.55
N VAL A 67 -1.78 -6.13 -9.40
CA VAL A 67 -2.77 -5.95 -8.34
C VAL A 67 -2.61 -4.57 -7.74
N THR A 68 -3.72 -3.90 -7.50
CA THR A 68 -3.75 -2.64 -6.77
C THR A 68 -4.71 -2.79 -5.61
N VAL A 69 -4.20 -2.56 -4.40
CA VAL A 69 -4.96 -2.65 -3.16
C VAL A 69 -4.96 -1.30 -2.47
N ALA A 70 -6.13 -0.80 -2.13
CA ALA A 70 -6.28 0.40 -1.32
C ALA A 70 -6.69 -0.01 0.09
N CYS A 71 -5.91 0.45 1.07
CA CYS A 71 -6.21 0.26 2.48
C CYS A 71 -6.60 1.61 3.07
N LEU A 72 -7.80 1.69 3.64
CA LEU A 72 -8.31 2.90 4.28
C LEU A 72 -8.16 2.74 5.79
N PHE A 73 -7.54 3.74 6.41
CA PHE A 73 -7.32 3.77 7.85
C PHE A 73 -8.08 4.95 8.44
N ALA A 74 -9.07 4.65 9.28
CA ALA A 74 -9.80 5.69 10.01
C ALA A 74 -8.90 6.26 11.09
N ILE A 75 -8.83 7.58 11.17
CA ILE A 75 -8.05 8.30 12.17
C ILE A 75 -9.01 8.98 13.12
N GLN A 76 -8.72 8.91 14.42
CA GLN A 76 -9.55 9.58 15.42
C GLN A 76 -9.66 11.07 15.09
N VAL A 77 -10.86 11.64 15.24
CA VAL A 77 -11.16 13.01 14.81
C VAL A 77 -10.21 14.04 15.41
N GLY A 78 -9.86 13.90 16.70
CA GLY A 78 -8.90 14.81 17.34
C GLY A 78 -7.50 14.76 16.71
N ASP A 79 -7.02 13.57 16.41
CA ASP A 79 -5.73 13.39 15.72
C ASP A 79 -5.79 13.91 14.29
N TRP A 80 -6.89 13.72 13.61
CA TRP A 80 -7.10 14.26 12.27
C TRP A 80 -6.98 15.78 12.26
N HIS A 81 -7.72 16.45 13.14
CA HIS A 81 -7.74 17.91 13.19
C HIS A 81 -6.37 18.50 13.57
N SER A 82 -5.61 17.83 14.42
CA SER A 82 -4.30 18.32 14.83
C SER A 82 -3.25 18.26 13.72
N ARG A 83 -3.48 17.43 12.70
CA ARG A 83 -2.51 17.19 11.61
C ARG A 83 -2.97 17.68 10.25
N PHE A 84 -4.23 18.06 10.13
CA PHE A 84 -4.79 18.52 8.86
C PHE A 84 -4.74 20.04 8.78
N ASP A 85 -4.10 20.56 7.72
CA ASP A 85 -4.04 21.98 7.44
C ASP A 85 -5.17 22.33 6.47
N LYS A 86 -6.16 23.09 6.94
CA LYS A 86 -7.32 23.49 6.15
C LYS A 86 -6.96 24.46 5.02
N THR A 87 -5.91 25.24 5.21
CA THR A 87 -5.51 26.25 4.23
C THR A 87 -4.88 25.59 3.00
N THR A 88 -3.94 24.68 3.23
CA THR A 88 -3.24 23.97 2.14
C THR A 88 -3.96 22.68 1.76
N ARG A 89 -4.93 22.24 2.54
CA ARG A 89 -5.61 20.94 2.39
C ARG A 89 -4.61 19.81 2.36
N THR A 90 -3.71 19.78 3.33
CA THR A 90 -2.69 18.75 3.47
C THR A 90 -2.78 18.09 4.83
N PHE A 91 -2.42 16.81 4.88
CA PHE A 91 -2.34 16.03 6.11
C PHE A 91 -0.89 15.62 6.34
N TRP A 92 -0.36 15.93 7.52
CA TRP A 92 1.02 15.60 7.87
C TRP A 92 1.07 14.22 8.54
N LEU A 93 1.82 13.32 7.95
CA LEU A 93 1.98 11.97 8.49
C LEU A 93 3.45 11.75 8.83
N HIS A 94 3.74 11.63 10.13
CA HIS A 94 5.10 11.37 10.59
C HIS A 94 5.62 10.06 10.02
N ARG A 95 6.94 9.99 9.75
CA ARG A 95 7.56 8.83 9.14
C ARG A 95 7.22 7.52 9.85
N ASN A 96 7.23 7.50 11.18
CA ASN A 96 6.92 6.27 11.94
C ASN A 96 5.49 5.80 11.69
N ALA A 97 4.54 6.73 11.65
CA ALA A 97 3.15 6.40 11.33
C ALA A 97 3.02 5.94 9.88
N ALA A 98 3.69 6.62 8.95
CA ALA A 98 3.68 6.24 7.55
C ALA A 98 4.26 4.83 7.34
N LEU A 99 5.35 4.50 8.03
CA LEU A 99 5.94 3.15 8.00
C LEU A 99 4.96 2.10 8.51
N HIS A 100 4.28 2.41 9.60
CA HIS A 100 3.31 1.48 10.19
C HIS A 100 2.16 1.20 9.22
N LEU A 101 1.57 2.25 8.64
CA LEU A 101 0.48 2.10 7.67
C LEU A 101 0.94 1.37 6.41
N ALA A 102 2.12 1.73 5.90
CA ALA A 102 2.68 1.08 4.72
C ALA A 102 2.95 -0.41 4.97
N SER A 103 3.43 -0.77 6.16
CA SER A 103 3.68 -2.16 6.54
C SER A 103 2.39 -2.97 6.60
N LEU A 104 1.33 -2.38 7.18
CA LEU A 104 0.02 -3.03 7.22
C LEU A 104 -0.55 -3.22 5.82
N ALA A 105 -0.43 -2.20 4.97
CA ALA A 105 -0.91 -2.27 3.60
C ALA A 105 -0.13 -3.29 2.78
N ALA A 106 1.19 -3.36 2.94
CA ALA A 106 2.04 -4.34 2.26
C ALA A 106 1.68 -5.77 2.65
N ALA A 107 1.48 -6.01 3.95
CA ALA A 107 1.08 -7.32 4.44
C ALA A 107 -0.30 -7.73 3.91
N THR A 108 -1.22 -6.78 3.84
CA THR A 108 -2.56 -6.98 3.29
C THR A 108 -2.51 -7.34 1.81
N ALA A 109 -1.74 -6.57 1.03
CA ALA A 109 -1.58 -6.83 -0.41
C ALA A 109 -0.95 -8.20 -0.66
N ARG A 110 0.01 -8.59 0.14
CA ARG A 110 0.67 -9.89 0.07
C ARG A 110 -0.31 -11.03 0.32
N GLY A 111 -1.17 -10.88 1.33
CA GLY A 111 -2.21 -11.85 1.62
C GLY A 111 -3.23 -11.99 0.49
N ILE A 112 -3.61 -10.87 -0.11
CA ILE A 112 -4.53 -10.85 -1.25
C ILE A 112 -3.89 -11.54 -2.46
N LEU A 113 -2.62 -11.23 -2.75
CA LEU A 113 -1.87 -11.87 -3.83
C LEU A 113 -1.80 -13.39 -3.61
N HIS A 114 -1.48 -13.82 -2.39
CA HIS A 114 -1.44 -15.23 -2.07
C HIS A 114 -2.78 -15.90 -2.32
N ALA A 115 -3.86 -15.31 -1.84
CA ALA A 115 -5.20 -15.88 -1.97
C ALA A 115 -5.64 -15.99 -3.44
N LYS A 116 -5.31 -14.97 -4.24
CA LYS A 116 -5.70 -14.94 -5.67
C LYS A 116 -4.85 -15.85 -6.54
N THR A 117 -3.66 -16.23 -6.10
CA THR A 117 -2.74 -17.09 -6.87
C THR A 117 -2.54 -18.46 -6.24
N GLU A 118 -3.25 -18.76 -5.16
CA GLU A 118 -3.17 -20.05 -4.50
C GLU A 118 -3.49 -21.17 -5.49
N ASN A 119 -2.68 -22.22 -5.46
CA ASN A 119 -2.76 -23.36 -6.38
C ASN A 119 -2.33 -23.07 -7.83
N LEU A 120 -1.81 -21.87 -8.10
CA LEU A 120 -1.24 -21.53 -9.40
C LEU A 120 0.30 -21.53 -9.30
N PRO A 121 1.01 -21.94 -10.36
CA PRO A 121 2.48 -21.93 -10.35
C PRO A 121 3.07 -20.57 -10.04
N ILE A 122 2.44 -19.49 -10.49
CA ILE A 122 2.91 -18.12 -10.28
C ILE A 122 2.91 -17.70 -8.80
N ASN A 123 2.19 -18.42 -7.93
CA ASN A 123 2.16 -18.14 -6.50
C ASN A 123 3.57 -18.10 -5.89
N ALA A 124 4.47 -18.93 -6.37
CA ALA A 124 5.85 -18.97 -5.88
C ALA A 124 6.62 -17.66 -6.14
N ALA A 125 6.18 -16.87 -7.11
CA ALA A 125 6.86 -15.64 -7.51
C ALA A 125 6.29 -14.37 -6.84
N VAL A 126 5.12 -14.46 -6.19
CA VAL A 126 4.41 -13.25 -5.72
C VAL A 126 4.63 -12.93 -4.25
N LEU A 127 5.49 -13.66 -3.55
CA LEU A 127 5.68 -13.49 -2.10
C LEU A 127 7.09 -13.04 -1.68
N PRO A 128 7.79 -12.20 -2.46
CA PRO A 128 9.09 -11.70 -2.02
C PRO A 128 8.95 -10.77 -0.83
N ALA A 129 9.96 -10.75 0.04
CA ALA A 129 10.02 -9.79 1.11
C ALA A 129 10.27 -8.39 0.54
N VAL A 130 9.56 -7.39 1.06
CA VAL A 130 9.73 -6.00 0.67
C VAL A 130 10.19 -5.20 1.87
N ASP A 131 11.25 -4.42 1.70
CA ASP A 131 11.72 -3.52 2.75
C ASP A 131 11.01 -2.17 2.62
N ILE A 132 9.99 -1.98 3.44
CA ILE A 132 9.21 -0.74 3.47
C ILE A 132 10.06 0.45 3.90
N ASN A 133 11.12 0.23 4.69
CA ASN A 133 12.03 1.31 5.09
C ASN A 133 12.74 1.95 3.90
N GLU A 134 12.96 1.22 2.82
CA GLU A 134 13.56 1.76 1.61
C GLU A 134 12.58 2.62 0.81
N ILE A 135 11.28 2.39 0.98
CA ILE A 135 10.23 3.10 0.26
C ILE A 135 9.79 4.35 1.03
N VAL A 136 9.58 4.22 2.34
CA VAL A 136 9.15 5.32 3.20
C VAL A 136 10.35 5.81 4.01
N ARG A 137 11.01 6.87 3.53
CA ARG A 137 12.28 7.35 4.12
C ARG A 137 12.12 8.58 4.99
N GLU A 138 11.02 9.30 4.86
CA GLU A 138 10.79 10.57 5.55
C GLU A 138 9.32 10.76 5.85
N ASP A 139 8.99 11.85 6.55
CA ASP A 139 7.61 12.22 6.80
C ASP A 139 6.87 12.42 5.48
N VAL A 140 5.58 12.14 5.50
CA VAL A 140 4.75 12.23 4.30
C VAL A 140 3.72 13.33 4.48
N VAL A 141 3.66 14.23 3.50
CA VAL A 141 2.61 15.25 3.43
C VAL A 141 1.63 14.82 2.37
N LEU A 142 0.42 14.48 2.80
CA LEU A 142 -0.62 14.02 1.91
C LEU A 142 -1.39 15.20 1.35
N ALA A 143 -1.59 15.19 0.03
CA ALA A 143 -2.40 16.19 -0.67
C ALA A 143 -3.67 15.54 -1.23
N PRO A 144 -4.71 16.33 -1.52
CA PRO A 144 -5.94 15.80 -2.11
C PRO A 144 -5.72 15.19 -3.48
#